data_fa79ec9ab609e0a52f10f13cf39ec314
#
_entry.id   fa79ec9ab609e0a52f10f13cf39ec314
#
_cell.length_a   1.000
_cell.length_b   1.000
_cell.length_c   1.000
_cell.angle_alpha   90.00
_cell.angle_beta   90.00
_cell.angle_gamma   90.00
#
_symmetry.space_group_name_H-M   'P 1'
#
loop_
_entity.id
_entity.type
_entity.pdbx_description
1 polymer ?
#
loop_
_entity_poly.entity_id
_entity_poly.type
_entity_poly.pdbx_seq_one_letter_code
_entity_poly.pdbx_strand_id
1 'polypeptide(L)'
;MESASEGGCHQVVVVYSTDDVRDAVHGDAELIHNPKARTGMASSLQAGLRAMRGEIEAAVVLLGDQPLVGSRTIATLMRAWRREGSRPAAAVSQAHGEWAPPVVLARELWDELFALKGDAGARQILQGHPELLDMVPAPGRPDDIDTPEDYAKIVRLFPRRKPRQRV
;
A
#
# COMPACT_ATOMS: atom_id res chain seq x y z
N MET A 1 1.44 8.42 4.32
CA MET A 1 1.49 9.31 3.15
C MET A 1 2.88 9.90 2.98
N GLU A 2 3.44 10.57 3.96
CA GLU A 2 4.84 11.02 3.94
C GLU A 2 5.78 9.91 3.45
N SER A 3 5.65 8.69 4.02
CA SER A 3 6.45 7.54 3.60
C SER A 3 6.32 7.17 2.12
N ALA A 4 5.16 7.38 1.49
CA ALA A 4 4.97 7.10 0.06
C ALA A 4 5.71 8.11 -0.81
N SER A 5 5.54 9.41 -0.54
CA SER A 5 6.24 10.48 -1.26
C SER A 5 7.76 10.39 -1.08
N GLU A 6 8.25 10.21 0.15
CA GLU A 6 9.66 10.00 0.44
C GLU A 6 10.23 8.70 -0.15
N GLY A 7 9.38 7.68 -0.32
CA GLY A 7 9.72 6.40 -0.96
C GLY A 7 9.81 6.47 -2.48
N GLY A 8 9.48 7.64 -3.08
CA GLY A 8 9.61 7.89 -4.51
C GLY A 8 8.31 7.75 -5.31
N CYS A 9 7.14 7.75 -4.65
CA CYS A 9 5.85 7.79 -5.34
C CYS A 9 5.55 9.23 -5.81
N HIS A 10 5.17 9.39 -7.09
CA HIS A 10 4.87 10.70 -7.70
C HIS A 10 3.41 11.13 -7.52
N GLN A 11 2.52 10.20 -7.22
CA GLN A 11 1.13 10.44 -6.89
C GLN A 11 0.79 9.60 -5.66
N VAL A 12 0.05 10.16 -4.74
CA VAL A 12 -0.47 9.45 -3.56
C VAL A 12 -1.99 9.54 -3.58
N VAL A 13 -2.65 8.39 -3.59
CA VAL A 13 -4.10 8.27 -3.57
C VAL A 13 -4.50 7.56 -2.29
N VAL A 14 -5.42 8.14 -1.54
CA VAL A 14 -6.02 7.50 -0.37
C VAL A 14 -7.48 7.20 -0.66
N VAL A 15 -7.82 5.92 -0.68
CA VAL A 15 -9.20 5.46 -0.83
C VAL A 15 -9.82 5.33 0.55
N TYR A 16 -10.94 5.97 0.76
CA TYR A 16 -11.64 5.99 2.05
C TYR A 16 -13.14 5.66 1.89
N SER A 17 -13.77 5.22 2.98
CA SER A 17 -15.20 4.91 3.01
C SER A 17 -15.97 5.65 4.11
N THR A 18 -15.27 6.25 5.08
CA THR A 18 -15.85 6.98 6.21
C THR A 18 -15.21 8.35 6.36
N ASP A 19 -15.97 9.31 6.86
CA ASP A 19 -15.47 10.68 7.07
C ASP A 19 -14.33 10.73 8.08
N ASP A 20 -14.32 9.86 9.10
CA ASP A 20 -13.23 9.79 10.09
C ASP A 20 -11.87 9.50 9.41
N VAL A 21 -11.85 8.60 8.41
CA VAL A 21 -10.63 8.32 7.64
C VAL A 21 -10.26 9.54 6.79
N ARG A 22 -11.23 10.16 6.10
CA ARG A 22 -10.99 11.38 5.32
C ARG A 22 -10.35 12.47 6.17
N ASP A 23 -10.93 12.73 7.35
CA ASP A 23 -10.50 13.83 8.23
C ASP A 23 -9.16 13.56 8.91
N ALA A 24 -8.76 12.29 9.02
CA ALA A 24 -7.44 11.88 9.53
C ALA A 24 -6.31 12.01 8.49
N VAL A 25 -6.65 12.19 7.21
CA VAL A 25 -5.65 12.30 6.14
C VAL A 25 -5.14 13.74 6.06
N HIS A 26 -3.81 13.91 6.20
CA HIS A 26 -3.14 15.20 6.11
C HIS A 26 -2.03 15.17 5.05
N GLY A 27 -1.83 16.27 4.32
CA GLY A 27 -0.80 16.41 3.27
C GLY A 27 -1.36 16.23 1.86
N ASP A 28 -0.46 16.17 0.87
CA ASP A 28 -0.78 16.19 -0.55
C ASP A 28 -1.17 14.78 -1.06
N ALA A 29 -2.32 14.29 -0.65
CA ALA A 29 -2.89 13.07 -1.17
C ALA A 29 -4.23 13.32 -1.86
N GLU A 30 -4.45 12.66 -2.97
CA GLU A 30 -5.76 12.64 -3.63
C GLU A 30 -6.70 11.72 -2.86
N LEU A 31 -7.84 12.26 -2.41
CA LEU A 31 -8.81 11.53 -1.60
C LEU A 31 -9.93 10.99 -2.50
N ILE A 32 -10.10 9.68 -2.51
CA ILE A 32 -11.12 8.99 -3.32
C ILE A 32 -12.12 8.31 -2.40
N HIS A 33 -13.35 8.81 -2.41
CA HIS A 33 -14.45 8.16 -1.68
C HIS A 33 -14.90 6.88 -2.38
N ASN A 34 -14.89 5.76 -1.65
CA ASN A 34 -15.43 4.49 -2.14
C ASN A 34 -16.73 4.11 -1.44
N PRO A 35 -17.92 4.43 -1.98
CA PRO A 35 -19.20 4.04 -1.39
C PRO A 35 -19.44 2.53 -1.44
N LYS A 36 -18.64 1.78 -2.24
CA LYS A 36 -18.74 0.34 -2.41
C LYS A 36 -17.76 -0.44 -1.52
N ALA A 37 -17.10 0.18 -0.56
CA ALA A 37 -16.09 -0.49 0.29
C ALA A 37 -16.64 -1.77 0.98
N ARG A 38 -17.92 -1.77 1.34
CA ARG A 38 -18.59 -2.95 1.93
C ARG A 38 -18.78 -4.13 0.98
N THR A 39 -18.54 -3.96 -0.32
CA THR A 39 -18.59 -5.06 -1.30
C THR A 39 -17.29 -5.85 -1.37
N GLY A 40 -16.29 -5.46 -0.59
CA GLY A 40 -15.00 -6.12 -0.46
C GLY A 40 -13.81 -5.29 -0.95
N MET A 41 -12.62 -5.80 -0.66
CA MET A 41 -11.32 -5.15 -0.89
C MET A 41 -11.11 -4.76 -2.36
N ALA A 42 -11.57 -5.58 -3.31
CA ALA A 42 -11.42 -5.32 -4.74
C ALA A 42 -11.95 -3.94 -5.14
N SER A 43 -13.08 -3.51 -4.56
CA SER A 43 -13.69 -2.22 -4.88
C SER A 43 -12.79 -1.04 -4.52
N SER A 44 -12.08 -1.11 -3.40
CA SER A 44 -11.15 -0.06 -2.95
C SER A 44 -9.88 -0.04 -3.79
N LEU A 45 -9.30 -1.21 -4.07
CA LEU A 45 -8.13 -1.32 -4.95
C LEU A 45 -8.44 -0.72 -6.33
N GLN A 46 -9.57 -1.09 -6.93
CA GLN A 46 -9.99 -0.58 -8.22
C GLN A 46 -10.27 0.92 -8.22
N ALA A 47 -10.86 1.46 -7.15
CA ALA A 47 -11.08 2.90 -7.02
C ALA A 47 -9.75 3.66 -7.00
N GLY A 48 -8.76 3.18 -6.26
CA GLY A 48 -7.42 3.74 -6.24
C GLY A 48 -6.72 3.68 -7.60
N LEU A 49 -6.74 2.54 -8.27
CA LEU A 49 -6.10 2.38 -9.59
C LEU A 49 -6.75 3.27 -10.67
N ARG A 50 -8.08 3.46 -10.63
CA ARG A 50 -8.77 4.38 -11.58
C ARG A 50 -8.40 5.84 -11.38
N ALA A 51 -8.00 6.24 -10.18
CA ALA A 51 -7.56 7.59 -9.89
C ALA A 51 -6.09 7.86 -10.29
N MET A 52 -5.32 6.82 -10.63
CA MET A 52 -3.96 6.99 -11.08
C MET A 52 -3.91 7.65 -12.46
N ARG A 53 -3.02 8.65 -12.61
CA ARG A 53 -2.80 9.34 -13.89
C ARG A 53 -2.28 8.39 -14.96
N GLY A 54 -2.52 8.76 -16.24
CA GLY A 54 -2.21 7.91 -17.37
C GLY A 54 -0.74 7.54 -17.54
N GLU A 55 0.17 8.42 -17.12
CA GLU A 55 1.62 8.23 -17.16
C GLU A 55 2.19 7.34 -16.05
N ILE A 56 1.38 6.97 -15.04
CA ILE A 56 1.84 6.10 -13.95
C ILE A 56 1.99 4.67 -14.46
N GLU A 57 3.17 4.13 -14.38
CA GLU A 57 3.52 2.79 -14.89
C GLU A 57 3.29 1.67 -13.85
N ALA A 58 3.28 2.02 -12.56
CA ALA A 58 3.01 1.07 -11.49
C ALA A 58 2.41 1.74 -10.26
N ALA A 59 1.65 0.99 -9.48
CA ALA A 59 1.11 1.42 -8.18
C ALA A 59 1.76 0.64 -7.04
N VAL A 60 2.13 1.34 -5.97
CA VAL A 60 2.47 0.72 -4.68
C VAL A 60 1.21 0.66 -3.84
N VAL A 61 0.73 -0.53 -3.56
CA VAL A 61 -0.45 -0.75 -2.72
C VAL A 61 0.00 -0.89 -1.27
N LEU A 62 -0.51 0.01 -0.42
CA LEU A 62 -0.27 0.06 1.02
C LEU A 62 -1.57 -0.19 1.76
N LEU A 63 -1.50 -0.83 2.92
CA LEU A 63 -2.65 -0.98 3.82
C LEU A 63 -2.60 0.11 4.91
N GLY A 64 -3.77 0.63 5.28
CA GLY A 64 -3.88 1.71 6.26
C GLY A 64 -3.57 1.29 7.70
N ASP A 65 -3.62 0.00 7.97
CA ASP A 65 -3.35 -0.66 9.26
C ASP A 65 -1.89 -1.10 9.45
N GLN A 66 -0.99 -0.78 8.50
CA GLN A 66 0.44 -1.11 8.54
C GLN A 66 1.33 0.14 8.81
N PRO A 67 1.29 0.76 9.98
CA PRO A 67 1.96 2.03 10.25
C PRO A 67 3.49 1.92 10.31
N LEU A 68 4.06 0.73 10.39
CA LEU A 68 5.51 0.49 10.43
C LEU A 68 6.13 0.39 9.03
N VAL A 69 5.32 0.44 7.98
CA VAL A 69 5.81 0.52 6.59
C VAL A 69 6.35 1.92 6.34
N GLY A 70 7.67 2.04 6.27
CA GLY A 70 8.37 3.31 6.06
C GLY A 70 8.81 3.55 4.61
N SER A 71 9.28 4.76 4.34
CA SER A 71 9.78 5.17 3.02
C SER A 71 10.90 4.27 2.48
N ARG A 72 11.76 3.74 3.37
CA ARG A 72 12.83 2.80 2.97
C ARG A 72 12.29 1.50 2.39
N THR A 73 11.21 0.96 2.94
CA THR A 73 10.54 -0.25 2.43
C THR A 73 10.04 0.01 1.01
N ILE A 74 9.31 1.11 0.84
CA ILE A 74 8.75 1.53 -0.45
C ILE A 74 9.85 1.73 -1.47
N ALA A 75 10.89 2.50 -1.13
CA ALA A 75 12.02 2.75 -2.02
C ALA A 75 12.78 1.47 -2.41
N THR A 76 12.84 0.48 -1.52
CA THR A 76 13.47 -0.82 -1.81
C THR A 76 12.65 -1.62 -2.81
N LEU A 77 11.33 -1.68 -2.65
CA LEU A 77 10.42 -2.33 -3.60
C LEU A 77 10.45 -1.66 -4.97
N MET A 78 10.37 -0.32 -5.00
CA MET A 78 10.42 0.45 -6.25
C MET A 78 11.75 0.24 -7.00
N ARG A 79 12.87 0.16 -6.30
CA ARG A 79 14.17 -0.15 -6.92
C ARG A 79 14.23 -1.58 -7.46
N ALA A 80 13.66 -2.54 -6.75
CA ALA A 80 13.60 -3.91 -7.22
C ALA A 80 12.76 -4.02 -8.49
N TRP A 81 11.59 -3.40 -8.50
CA TRP A 81 10.69 -3.39 -9.65
C TRP A 81 11.28 -2.68 -10.88
N ARG A 82 12.08 -1.61 -10.69
CA ARG A 82 12.70 -0.86 -11.80
C ARG A 82 13.94 -1.52 -12.41
N ARG A 83 14.39 -2.64 -11.87
CA ARG A 83 15.57 -3.34 -12.43
C ARG A 83 15.23 -3.97 -13.78
N GLU A 84 16.21 -3.99 -14.69
CA GLU A 84 16.09 -4.72 -15.93
C GLU A 84 15.81 -6.21 -15.66
N GLY A 85 14.82 -6.77 -16.36
CA GLY A 85 14.37 -8.15 -16.16
C GLY A 85 13.58 -8.40 -14.87
N SER A 86 13.14 -7.33 -14.16
CA SER A 86 12.22 -7.48 -13.03
C SER A 86 10.86 -7.99 -13.48
N ARG A 87 10.14 -8.60 -12.53
CA ARG A 87 8.77 -9.09 -12.76
C ARG A 87 7.76 -7.95 -12.63
N PRO A 88 6.52 -8.12 -13.17
CA PRO A 88 5.46 -7.10 -13.09
C PRO A 88 5.04 -6.70 -11.67
N ALA A 89 5.32 -7.55 -10.68
CA ALA A 89 5.04 -7.26 -9.28
C ALA A 89 6.27 -7.45 -8.41
N ALA A 90 6.35 -6.66 -7.33
CA ALA A 90 7.36 -6.82 -6.28
C ALA A 90 6.72 -6.63 -4.90
N ALA A 91 6.91 -7.57 -3.99
CA ALA A 91 6.34 -7.52 -2.64
C ALA A 91 7.38 -7.84 -1.56
N VAL A 92 7.07 -7.45 -0.32
CA VAL A 92 7.94 -7.74 0.83
C VAL A 92 7.94 -9.24 1.09
N SER A 93 9.13 -9.86 1.05
CA SER A 93 9.30 -11.27 1.39
C SER A 93 9.08 -11.50 2.89
N GLN A 94 8.36 -12.55 3.21
CA GLN A 94 8.10 -13.03 4.56
C GLN A 94 8.79 -14.38 4.79
N ALA A 95 8.72 -14.87 6.03
CA ALA A 95 9.16 -16.21 6.36
C ALA A 95 8.42 -17.29 5.53
N HIS A 96 9.03 -18.44 5.37
CA HIS A 96 8.45 -19.61 4.68
C HIS A 96 8.05 -19.39 3.20
N GLY A 97 8.64 -18.37 2.52
CA GLY A 97 8.36 -18.10 1.11
C GLY A 97 7.02 -17.39 0.87
N GLU A 98 6.47 -16.79 1.91
CA GLU A 98 5.29 -15.94 1.81
C GLU A 98 5.68 -14.49 1.50
N TRP A 99 4.69 -13.67 1.16
CA TRP A 99 4.84 -12.25 0.97
C TRP A 99 3.66 -11.47 1.57
N ALA A 100 3.88 -10.19 1.84
CA ALA A 100 2.87 -9.30 2.36
C ALA A 100 2.96 -7.91 1.69
N PRO A 101 1.89 -7.11 1.73
CA PRO A 101 1.97 -5.69 1.42
C PRO A 101 3.05 -4.99 2.28
N PRO A 102 3.65 -3.92 1.75
CA PRO A 102 3.35 -3.27 0.49
C PRO A 102 3.73 -4.10 -0.74
N VAL A 103 2.97 -3.91 -1.82
CA VAL A 103 3.23 -4.56 -3.11
C VAL A 103 3.23 -3.53 -4.23
N VAL A 104 4.22 -3.60 -5.11
CA VAL A 104 4.26 -2.87 -6.39
C VAL A 104 3.55 -3.70 -7.43
N LEU A 105 2.66 -3.08 -8.19
CA LEU A 105 1.88 -3.70 -9.27
C LEU A 105 2.03 -2.86 -10.53
N ALA A 106 2.71 -3.41 -11.54
CA ALA A 106 2.84 -2.77 -12.84
C ALA A 106 1.48 -2.59 -13.51
N ARG A 107 1.38 -1.60 -14.38
CA ARG A 107 0.14 -1.25 -15.08
C ARG A 107 -0.40 -2.42 -15.92
N GLU A 108 0.46 -3.26 -16.47
CA GLU A 108 0.05 -4.44 -17.24
C GLU A 108 -0.80 -5.45 -16.46
N LEU A 109 -0.73 -5.46 -15.10
CA LEU A 109 -1.56 -6.29 -14.25
C LEU A 109 -2.94 -5.68 -13.94
N TRP A 110 -3.19 -4.41 -14.33
CA TRP A 110 -4.37 -3.70 -13.86
C TRP A 110 -5.67 -4.22 -14.45
N ASP A 111 -5.67 -4.74 -15.66
CA ASP A 111 -6.87 -5.33 -16.27
C ASP A 111 -7.37 -6.54 -15.47
N GLU A 112 -6.47 -7.39 -14.98
CA GLU A 112 -6.80 -8.50 -14.10
C GLU A 112 -7.29 -8.00 -12.74
N LEU A 113 -6.65 -6.96 -12.19
CA LEU A 113 -7.09 -6.33 -10.94
C LEU A 113 -8.48 -5.69 -11.06
N PHE A 114 -8.83 -5.14 -12.21
CA PHE A 114 -10.17 -4.62 -12.48
C PHE A 114 -11.23 -5.72 -12.63
N ALA A 115 -10.85 -6.95 -12.91
CA ALA A 115 -11.75 -8.10 -12.96
C ALA A 115 -12.07 -8.71 -11.59
N LEU A 116 -11.30 -8.39 -10.54
CA LEU A 116 -11.50 -8.90 -9.17
C LEU A 116 -12.85 -8.49 -8.60
N LYS A 117 -13.38 -9.33 -7.70
CA LYS A 117 -14.66 -9.09 -6.99
C LYS A 117 -14.56 -9.49 -5.52
N GLY A 118 -15.40 -8.88 -4.69
CA GLY A 118 -15.48 -9.19 -3.26
C GLY A 118 -14.18 -8.88 -2.53
N ASP A 119 -13.78 -9.74 -1.62
CA ASP A 119 -12.57 -9.59 -0.81
C ASP A 119 -11.27 -10.05 -1.51
N ALA A 120 -11.33 -10.20 -2.83
CA ALA A 120 -10.16 -10.50 -3.62
C ALA A 120 -9.24 -9.28 -3.74
N GLY A 121 -7.94 -9.51 -3.62
CA GLY A 121 -6.88 -8.52 -3.83
C GLY A 121 -5.78 -9.06 -4.75
N ALA A 122 -4.70 -8.32 -4.88
CA ALA A 122 -3.55 -8.74 -5.69
C ALA A 122 -3.01 -10.13 -5.32
N ARG A 123 -3.18 -10.54 -4.06
CA ARG A 123 -2.76 -11.87 -3.58
C ARG A 123 -3.39 -13.00 -4.39
N GLN A 124 -4.67 -12.88 -4.77
CA GLN A 124 -5.36 -13.92 -5.52
C GLN A 124 -4.75 -14.14 -6.91
N ILE A 125 -4.36 -13.04 -7.59
CA ILE A 125 -3.69 -13.12 -8.89
C ILE A 125 -2.28 -13.70 -8.71
N LEU A 126 -1.49 -13.12 -7.83
CA LEU A 126 -0.07 -13.45 -7.68
C LEU A 126 0.18 -14.84 -7.09
N GLN A 127 -0.75 -15.42 -6.30
CA GLN A 127 -0.67 -16.80 -5.84
C GLN A 127 -0.86 -17.81 -6.98
N GLY A 128 -1.68 -17.48 -7.97
CA GLY A 128 -1.84 -18.29 -9.17
C GLY A 128 -0.66 -18.19 -10.16
N HIS A 129 0.13 -17.11 -10.04
CA HIS A 129 1.18 -16.75 -10.99
C HIS A 129 2.46 -16.29 -10.29
N PRO A 130 3.18 -17.21 -9.60
CA PRO A 130 4.40 -16.85 -8.87
C PRO A 130 5.51 -16.31 -9.77
N GLU A 131 5.46 -16.59 -11.07
CA GLU A 131 6.36 -16.05 -12.09
C GLU A 131 6.21 -14.54 -12.29
N LEU A 132 5.09 -13.95 -11.87
CA LEU A 132 4.83 -12.51 -11.98
C LEU A 132 5.38 -11.71 -10.78
N LEU A 133 5.88 -12.39 -9.73
CA LEU A 133 6.22 -11.75 -8.46
C LEU A 133 7.70 -11.88 -8.11
N ASP A 134 8.36 -10.75 -7.87
CA ASP A 134 9.64 -10.68 -7.17
C ASP A 134 9.40 -10.52 -5.66
N MET A 135 9.88 -11.48 -4.87
CA MET A 135 9.90 -11.37 -3.41
C MET A 135 11.17 -10.65 -2.95
N VAL A 136 11.00 -9.49 -2.32
CA VAL A 136 12.09 -8.58 -2.01
C VAL A 136 12.30 -8.50 -0.50
N PRO A 137 13.48 -8.83 0.02
CA PRO A 137 13.84 -8.51 1.40
C PRO A 137 13.87 -7.00 1.58
N ALA A 138 12.95 -6.47 2.37
CA ALA A 138 12.85 -5.04 2.62
C ALA A 138 12.87 -4.75 4.13
N PRO A 139 13.43 -3.60 4.56
CA PRO A 139 13.41 -3.22 5.96
C PRO A 139 12.00 -2.87 6.39
N GLY A 140 11.73 -3.00 7.69
CA GLY A 140 10.44 -2.70 8.30
C GLY A 140 9.64 -3.95 8.64
N ARG A 141 8.52 -3.73 9.28
CA ARG A 141 7.61 -4.79 9.71
C ARG A 141 6.23 -4.46 9.13
N PRO A 142 5.69 -5.29 8.24
CA PRO A 142 4.35 -5.12 7.74
C PRO A 142 3.32 -5.71 8.74
N ASP A 143 3.51 -5.41 10.04
CA ASP A 143 2.58 -5.85 11.08
C ASP A 143 1.30 -5.03 10.99
N ASP A 144 0.17 -5.70 10.90
CA ASP A 144 -1.15 -5.11 10.90
C ASP A 144 -1.55 -4.72 12.34
N ILE A 145 -2.36 -3.69 12.48
CA ILE A 145 -3.01 -3.33 13.76
C ILE A 145 -4.43 -3.89 13.75
N ASP A 146 -4.60 -5.10 14.26
CA ASP A 146 -5.90 -5.77 14.30
C ASP A 146 -6.57 -5.68 15.68
N THR A 147 -5.78 -5.42 16.73
CA THR A 147 -6.26 -5.44 18.11
C THR A 147 -5.89 -4.15 18.86
N PRO A 148 -6.63 -3.80 19.94
CA PRO A 148 -6.24 -2.69 20.83
C PRO A 148 -4.84 -2.87 21.43
N GLU A 149 -4.40 -4.11 21.65
CA GLU A 149 -3.07 -4.46 22.15
C GLU A 149 -1.99 -4.14 21.12
N ASP A 150 -2.24 -4.40 19.82
CA ASP A 150 -1.31 -4.04 18.75
C ASP A 150 -1.20 -2.53 18.62
N TYR A 151 -2.33 -1.82 18.67
CA TYR A 151 -2.34 -0.37 18.72
C TYR A 151 -1.51 0.18 19.89
N ALA A 152 -1.67 -0.38 21.10
CA ALA A 152 -0.92 0.06 22.27
C ALA A 152 0.60 -0.18 22.13
N LYS A 153 1.01 -1.28 21.48
CA LYS A 153 2.43 -1.54 21.16
C LYS A 153 2.98 -0.50 20.18
N ILE A 154 2.24 -0.23 19.10
CA ILE A 154 2.67 0.70 18.06
C ILE A 154 2.78 2.14 18.59
N VAL A 155 1.80 2.62 19.38
CA VAL A 155 1.82 3.98 19.93
C VAL A 155 3.08 4.24 20.78
N ARG A 156 3.64 3.21 21.44
CA ARG A 156 4.89 3.33 22.19
C ARG A 156 6.12 3.57 21.31
N LEU A 157 6.06 3.14 20.05
CA LEU A 157 7.15 3.35 19.08
C LEU A 157 7.11 4.77 18.46
N PHE A 158 5.95 5.42 18.53
CA PHE A 158 5.73 6.78 18.03
C PHE A 158 5.40 7.72 19.18
N PRO A 159 6.38 8.13 20.02
CA PRO A 159 6.12 9.07 21.10
C PRO A 159 5.51 10.34 20.51
N ARG A 160 4.39 10.80 21.08
CA ARG A 160 3.68 12.01 20.64
C ARG A 160 4.67 13.16 20.53
N ARG A 161 4.88 13.70 19.35
CA ARG A 161 5.57 14.98 19.19
C ARG A 161 4.76 16.01 19.98
N LYS A 162 5.37 16.62 21.00
CA LYS A 162 4.76 17.75 21.70
C LYS A 162 4.39 18.81 20.65
N PRO A 163 3.18 19.40 20.70
CA PRO A 163 2.82 20.47 19.78
C PRO A 163 3.89 21.56 19.90
N ARG A 164 4.42 21.99 18.74
CA ARG A 164 5.31 23.17 18.74
C ARG A 164 4.50 24.33 19.27
N GLN A 165 4.89 24.84 20.44
CA GLN A 165 4.38 26.12 20.94
C GLN A 165 4.72 27.16 19.87
N ARG A 166 3.70 27.75 19.27
CA ARG A 166 3.89 28.94 18.43
C ARG A 166 4.30 30.06 19.41
N VAL A 167 5.52 30.56 19.25
CA VAL A 167 5.99 31.81 19.84
C VAL A 167 5.44 32.96 18.99
#